data_af58af06ff5e8ef3d0811e81a0a5fc38
#
_entry.id   af58af06ff5e8ef3d0811e81a0a5fc38
#
_cell.length_a   1.000
_cell.length_b   1.000
_cell.length_c   1.000
_cell.angle_alpha   90.00
_cell.angle_beta   90.00
_cell.angle_gamma   90.00
#
_symmetry.space_group_name_H-M   'P 1'
#
loop_
_entity.id
_entity.type
_entity.pdbx_description
1 polymer ?
#
loop_
_entity_poly.entity_id
_entity_poly.type
_entity_poly.pdbx_seq_one_letter_code
_entity_poly.pdbx_strand_id
1 'polypeptide(L)'
;MIVDSTQGVEAQTLANVYQALDINHEIIPVLNKIDLPASDLDKTKKQIEDVIGIDTENAVPCSGKTGEGIEEILEQIINQLPGPKGSQIDDLKCLLVDSWYDTYLGVVLSLIHISEPTRPY
;
A
#
# COMPACT_ATOMS: atom_id res chain seq x y z
N MET A 1 0.94 1.92 4.46
CA MET A 1 -0.15 2.75 5.07
C MET A 1 0.19 4.22 4.91
N ILE A 2 -0.71 5.02 4.34
CA ILE A 2 -0.48 6.45 4.15
C ILE A 2 -1.40 7.21 5.09
N VAL A 3 -0.83 8.10 5.90
CA VAL A 3 -1.56 8.97 6.84
C VAL A 3 -1.33 10.43 6.47
N ASP A 4 -2.41 11.21 6.51
CA ASP A 4 -2.33 12.67 6.33
C ASP A 4 -1.75 13.30 7.59
N SER A 5 -0.56 13.91 7.50
CA SER A 5 0.12 14.51 8.66
C SER A 5 -0.56 15.77 9.22
N THR A 6 -1.57 16.28 8.53
CA THR A 6 -2.36 17.43 9.01
C THR A 6 -3.60 16.99 9.80
N GLN A 7 -4.18 15.82 9.47
CA GLN A 7 -5.40 15.30 10.08
C GLN A 7 -5.11 14.17 11.08
N GLY A 8 -4.02 13.43 10.87
CA GLY A 8 -3.66 12.27 11.67
C GLY A 8 -4.41 11.00 11.27
N VAL A 9 -4.54 10.08 12.21
CA VAL A 9 -5.18 8.78 11.99
C VAL A 9 -6.70 8.92 12.01
N GLU A 10 -7.33 8.60 10.89
CA GLU A 10 -8.78 8.63 10.71
C GLU A 10 -9.39 7.23 10.87
N ALA A 11 -10.71 7.17 11.10
CA ALA A 11 -11.43 5.91 11.32
C ALA A 11 -11.28 4.91 10.16
N GLN A 12 -11.24 5.39 8.92
CA GLN A 12 -11.05 4.52 7.76
C GLN A 12 -9.64 3.96 7.68
N THR A 13 -8.63 4.73 8.08
CA THR A 13 -7.25 4.24 8.20
C THR A 13 -7.18 3.08 9.18
N LEU A 14 -7.82 3.22 10.34
CA LEU A 14 -7.88 2.17 11.36
C LEU A 14 -8.54 0.90 10.82
N ALA A 15 -9.71 1.03 10.20
CA ALA A 15 -10.43 -0.12 9.66
C ALA A 15 -9.59 -0.91 8.64
N ASN A 16 -8.93 -0.20 7.72
CA ASN A 16 -8.10 -0.82 6.69
C ASN A 16 -6.84 -1.46 7.28
N VAL A 17 -6.21 -0.82 8.26
CA VAL A 17 -5.00 -1.34 8.91
C VAL A 17 -5.30 -2.61 9.70
N TYR A 18 -6.38 -2.65 10.46
CA TYR A 18 -6.75 -3.86 11.19
C TYR A 18 -7.04 -5.03 10.25
N GLN A 19 -7.72 -4.79 9.12
CA GLN A 19 -7.91 -5.82 8.11
C GLN A 19 -6.58 -6.33 7.53
N ALA A 20 -5.61 -5.45 7.30
CA ALA A 20 -4.29 -5.83 6.82
C ALA A 20 -3.50 -6.64 7.87
N LEU A 21 -3.58 -6.25 9.14
CA LEU A 21 -2.93 -6.97 10.24
C LEU A 21 -3.55 -8.35 10.46
N ASP A 22 -4.87 -8.48 10.36
CA ASP A 22 -5.58 -9.77 10.50
C ASP A 22 -5.12 -10.82 9.49
N ILE A 23 -4.65 -10.39 8.32
CA ILE A 23 -4.10 -11.28 7.28
C ILE A 23 -2.55 -11.27 7.25
N ASN A 24 -1.92 -10.77 8.32
CA ASN A 24 -0.47 -10.73 8.51
C ASN A 24 0.29 -10.00 7.39
N HIS A 25 -0.24 -8.88 6.92
CA HIS A 25 0.49 -8.00 6.01
C HIS A 25 1.53 -7.16 6.77
N GLU A 26 2.71 -7.03 6.17
CA GLU A 26 3.71 -6.05 6.59
C GLU A 26 3.20 -4.64 6.25
N ILE A 27 3.38 -3.70 7.19
CA ILE A 27 2.88 -2.33 7.03
C ILE A 27 3.99 -1.33 7.21
N ILE A 28 4.23 -0.53 6.18
CA ILE A 28 5.14 0.61 6.22
C ILE A 28 4.31 1.88 6.45
N PRO A 29 4.48 2.60 7.56
CA PRO A 29 3.81 3.87 7.79
C PRO A 29 4.45 4.98 6.95
N VAL A 30 3.62 5.78 6.29
CA VAL A 30 4.02 6.91 5.46
C VAL A 30 3.21 8.14 5.87
N LEU A 31 3.90 9.25 6.15
CA LEU A 31 3.31 10.51 6.58
C LEU A 31 3.26 11.47 5.39
N ASN A 32 2.08 11.66 4.82
CA ASN A 32 1.88 12.47 3.63
C ASN A 32 1.51 13.93 3.96
N LYS A 33 1.69 14.81 2.98
CA LYS A 33 1.38 16.25 3.02
C LYS A 33 2.31 17.07 3.93
N ILE A 34 3.57 16.70 3.99
CA ILE A 34 4.59 17.46 4.75
C ILE A 34 4.82 18.87 4.19
N ASP A 35 4.39 19.15 2.96
CA ASP A 35 4.42 20.46 2.33
C ASP A 35 3.44 21.47 2.93
N LEU A 36 2.50 21.03 3.75
CA LEU A 36 1.51 21.91 4.35
C LEU A 36 1.96 22.43 5.72
N PRO A 37 1.72 23.73 6.02
CA PRO A 37 2.12 24.33 7.29
C PRO A 37 1.45 23.70 8.53
N ALA A 38 0.32 23.05 8.34
CA ALA A 38 -0.43 22.37 9.41
C ALA A 38 0.07 20.94 9.67
N SER A 39 1.10 20.48 8.95
CA SER A 39 1.69 19.16 9.14
C SER A 39 2.40 19.07 10.49
N ASP A 40 2.07 18.03 11.27
CA ASP A 40 2.68 17.72 12.56
C ASP A 40 3.08 16.24 12.57
N LEU A 41 4.35 16.01 12.25
CA LEU A 41 4.89 14.65 12.11
C LEU A 41 4.97 13.93 13.47
N ASP A 42 5.42 14.62 14.51
CA ASP A 42 5.61 14.02 15.84
C ASP A 42 4.28 13.60 16.46
N LYS A 43 3.28 14.47 16.34
CA LYS A 43 1.92 14.17 16.78
C LYS A 43 1.34 12.99 16.01
N THR A 44 1.53 12.96 14.70
CA THR A 44 0.98 11.89 13.85
C THR A 44 1.68 10.56 14.12
N LYS A 45 3.01 10.54 14.28
CA LYS A 45 3.77 9.35 14.69
C LYS A 45 3.25 8.78 16.01
N LYS A 46 3.18 9.64 17.03
CA LYS A 46 2.66 9.25 18.34
C LYS A 46 1.23 8.69 18.26
N GLN A 47 0.38 9.29 17.44
CA GLN A 47 -0.98 8.81 17.25
C GLN A 47 -1.02 7.42 16.59
N ILE A 48 -0.14 7.14 15.62
CA ILE A 48 -0.01 5.81 14.99
C ILE A 48 0.41 4.77 16.03
N GLU A 49 1.40 5.08 16.85
CA GLU A 49 1.89 4.19 17.91
C GLU A 49 0.83 3.93 18.99
N ASP A 50 0.20 4.99 19.50
CA ASP A 50 -0.78 4.88 20.60
C ASP A 50 -2.08 4.18 20.17
N VAL A 51 -2.53 4.39 18.93
CA VAL A 51 -3.85 3.93 18.46
C VAL A 51 -3.76 2.62 17.69
N ILE A 52 -2.73 2.45 16.88
CA ILE A 52 -2.56 1.27 16.01
C ILE A 52 -1.58 0.27 16.61
N GLY A 53 -0.58 0.75 17.35
CA GLY A 53 0.47 -0.07 17.93
C GLY A 53 1.58 -0.47 16.94
N ILE A 54 1.71 0.26 15.83
CA ILE A 54 2.78 0.05 14.84
C ILE A 54 3.93 1.01 15.16
N ASP A 55 5.16 0.48 15.16
CA ASP A 55 6.38 1.27 15.29
C ASP A 55 6.50 2.30 14.14
N THR A 56 6.81 3.54 14.49
CA THR A 56 6.99 4.65 13.54
C THR A 56 8.43 5.10 13.40
N GLU A 57 9.41 4.37 13.93
CA GLU A 57 10.83 4.72 13.80
C GLU A 57 11.23 4.85 12.32
N ASN A 58 10.74 3.95 11.49
CA ASN A 58 10.98 3.93 10.04
C ASN A 58 9.86 4.60 9.22
N ALA A 59 9.00 5.41 9.84
CA ALA A 59 7.95 6.10 9.12
C ALA A 59 8.53 7.16 8.17
N VAL A 60 8.17 7.08 6.88
CA VAL A 60 8.68 7.99 5.85
C VAL A 60 7.80 9.21 5.72
N PRO A 61 8.34 10.41 5.95
CA PRO A 61 7.65 11.65 5.61
C PRO A 61 7.70 11.88 4.09
N CYS A 62 6.57 12.27 3.49
CA CYS A 62 6.50 12.53 2.06
C CYS A 62 5.50 13.63 1.69
N SER A 63 5.63 14.11 0.46
CA SER A 63 4.61 14.94 -0.18
C SER A 63 4.31 14.40 -1.57
N GLY A 64 3.13 13.86 -1.75
CA GLY A 64 2.65 13.44 -3.07
C GLY A 64 2.48 14.59 -4.06
N LYS A 65 2.47 15.84 -3.57
CA LYS A 65 2.38 17.04 -4.40
C LYS A 65 3.74 17.50 -4.93
N THR A 66 4.76 17.48 -4.09
CA THR A 66 6.11 17.97 -4.44
C THR A 66 7.02 16.86 -4.94
N GLY A 67 6.71 15.59 -4.63
CA GLY A 67 7.56 14.43 -4.92
C GLY A 67 8.60 14.15 -3.83
N GLU A 68 8.65 14.96 -2.77
CA GLU A 68 9.58 14.78 -1.66
C GLU A 68 9.31 13.45 -0.92
N GLY A 69 10.37 12.70 -0.61
CA GLY A 69 10.29 11.42 0.12
C GLY A 69 9.78 10.23 -0.69
N ILE A 70 9.44 10.38 -1.97
CA ILE A 70 8.88 9.27 -2.77
C ILE A 70 9.92 8.19 -3.04
N GLU A 71 11.17 8.55 -3.33
CA GLU A 71 12.24 7.58 -3.56
C GLU A 71 12.50 6.73 -2.31
N GLU A 72 12.50 7.34 -1.13
CA GLU A 72 12.66 6.64 0.15
C GLU A 72 11.53 5.63 0.40
N ILE A 73 10.29 5.98 0.04
CA ILE A 73 9.15 5.04 0.13
C ILE A 73 9.38 3.82 -0.76
N LEU A 74 9.81 4.04 -2.01
CA LEU A 74 10.06 2.95 -2.95
C LEU A 74 11.22 2.05 -2.48
N GLU A 75 12.28 2.63 -1.97
CA GLU A 75 13.38 1.88 -1.39
C GLU A 75 12.96 1.07 -0.16
N GLN A 76 12.17 1.65 0.73
CA GLN A 76 11.65 0.91 1.88
C GLN A 76 10.74 -0.25 1.48
N ILE A 77 9.89 -0.07 0.45
CA ILE A 77 9.08 -1.15 -0.09
C ILE A 77 9.96 -2.32 -0.55
N ILE A 78 11.03 -2.03 -1.30
CA ILE A 78 11.94 -3.06 -1.82
C ILE A 78 12.71 -3.76 -0.69
N ASN A 79 13.13 -3.02 0.33
CA ASN A 79 13.99 -3.53 1.38
C ASN A 79 13.24 -4.24 2.51
N GLN A 80 12.03 -3.80 2.83
CA GLN A 80 11.28 -4.28 4.00
C GLN A 80 10.18 -5.27 3.64
N LEU A 81 9.52 -5.10 2.49
CA LEU A 81 8.43 -6.00 2.15
C LEU A 81 8.95 -7.30 1.52
N PRO A 82 8.41 -8.45 1.94
CA PRO A 82 8.76 -9.72 1.31
C PRO A 82 8.27 -9.73 -0.14
N GLY A 83 9.04 -10.37 -1.01
CA GLY A 83 8.61 -10.59 -2.40
C GLY A 83 7.33 -11.43 -2.48
N PRO A 84 6.63 -11.39 -3.62
CA PRO A 84 5.42 -12.17 -3.82
C PRO A 84 5.71 -13.65 -3.64
N LYS A 85 4.83 -14.35 -2.93
CA LYS A 85 4.91 -15.80 -2.74
C LYS A 85 4.34 -16.49 -3.98
N GLY A 86 5.17 -17.23 -4.70
CA GLY A 86 4.76 -17.97 -5.90
C GLY A 86 5.88 -18.84 -6.45
N SER A 87 5.54 -19.73 -7.35
CA SER A 87 6.48 -20.57 -8.09
C SER A 87 6.38 -20.26 -9.57
N GLN A 88 7.51 -20.06 -10.24
CA GLN A 88 7.56 -19.80 -11.69
C GLN A 88 7.20 -21.01 -12.55
N ILE A 89 7.14 -22.19 -11.96
CA ILE A 89 6.83 -23.45 -12.62
C ILE A 89 5.39 -23.91 -12.42
N ASP A 90 4.62 -23.21 -11.59
CA ASP A 90 3.21 -23.54 -11.40
C ASP A 90 2.36 -23.08 -12.60
N ASP A 91 1.24 -23.77 -12.80
CA ASP A 91 0.26 -23.38 -13.81
C ASP A 91 -0.28 -21.97 -13.54
N LEU A 92 -0.57 -21.22 -14.60
CA LEU A 92 -1.19 -19.91 -14.50
C LEU A 92 -2.55 -20.01 -13.80
N LYS A 93 -2.67 -19.30 -12.68
CA LYS A 93 -3.92 -19.16 -11.94
C LYS A 93 -4.33 -17.70 -11.91
N CYS A 94 -5.57 -17.42 -12.29
CA CYS A 94 -6.13 -16.08 -12.28
C CYS A 94 -7.44 -16.05 -11.52
N LEU A 95 -7.67 -15.00 -10.75
CA LEU A 95 -8.96 -14.69 -10.16
C LEU A 95 -9.74 -13.77 -11.08
N LEU A 96 -10.92 -14.20 -11.54
CA LEU A 96 -11.85 -13.34 -12.25
C LEU A 96 -12.50 -12.38 -11.23
N VAL A 97 -12.26 -11.09 -11.40
CA VAL A 97 -12.78 -10.04 -10.51
C VAL A 97 -14.09 -9.49 -11.05
N ASP A 98 -14.13 -9.23 -12.36
CA ASP A 98 -15.28 -8.66 -13.03
C ASP A 98 -15.32 -9.05 -14.51
N SER A 99 -16.51 -9.00 -15.10
CA SER A 99 -16.70 -9.27 -16.52
C SER A 99 -17.87 -8.49 -17.08
N TRP A 100 -17.72 -7.93 -18.27
CA TRP A 100 -18.81 -7.26 -18.97
C TRP A 100 -18.72 -7.50 -20.47
N TYR A 101 -19.83 -7.26 -21.15
CA TYR A 101 -19.89 -7.37 -22.59
C TYR A 101 -19.78 -6.00 -23.26
N ASP A 102 -18.80 -5.84 -24.13
CA ASP A 102 -18.65 -4.67 -24.98
C ASP A 102 -19.06 -5.02 -26.40
N THR A 103 -19.80 -4.12 -27.07
CA THR A 103 -20.35 -4.39 -28.41
C THR A 103 -19.29 -4.47 -29.50
N TYR A 104 -18.08 -3.91 -29.26
CA TYR A 104 -16.96 -3.90 -30.20
C TYR A 104 -15.87 -4.90 -29.85
N LEU A 105 -15.59 -5.07 -28.57
CA LEU A 105 -14.49 -5.90 -28.05
C LEU A 105 -14.96 -7.32 -27.66
N GLY A 106 -16.27 -7.54 -27.53
CA GLY A 106 -16.82 -8.79 -27.03
C GLY A 106 -16.77 -8.87 -25.51
N VAL A 107 -16.45 -10.03 -24.95
CA VAL A 107 -16.34 -10.20 -23.49
C VAL A 107 -15.03 -9.61 -23.00
N VAL A 108 -15.13 -8.64 -22.11
CA VAL A 108 -13.99 -8.03 -21.40
C VAL A 108 -13.93 -8.62 -19.99
N LEU A 109 -12.75 -9.09 -19.60
CA LEU A 109 -12.50 -9.72 -18.29
C LEU A 109 -11.52 -8.87 -17.48
N SER A 110 -11.83 -8.64 -16.22
CA SER A 110 -10.91 -8.10 -15.23
C SER A 110 -10.34 -9.25 -14.41
N LEU A 111 -9.03 -9.49 -14.52
CA LEU A 111 -8.34 -10.60 -13.88
C LEU A 111 -7.25 -10.10 -12.94
N ILE A 112 -7.10 -10.80 -11.81
CA ILE A 112 -5.93 -10.69 -10.94
C ILE A 112 -5.12 -11.97 -11.06
N HIS A 113 -3.82 -11.85 -11.36
CA HIS A 113 -2.90 -12.99 -11.37
C HIS A 113 -2.61 -13.43 -9.94
N ILE A 114 -2.85 -14.70 -9.65
CA ILE A 114 -2.46 -15.32 -8.39
C ILE A 114 -1.06 -15.92 -8.51
N SER A 115 -0.66 -16.32 -9.72
CA SER A 115 0.71 -16.73 -10.05
C SER A 115 1.16 -16.02 -11.31
N GLU A 116 2.37 -15.48 -11.33
CA GLU A 116 2.97 -14.92 -12.56
C GLU A 116 3.70 -16.00 -13.35
N PRO A 117 3.25 -16.35 -14.55
CA PRO A 117 4.12 -16.99 -15.50
C PRO A 117 5.02 -15.92 -16.12
N THR A 118 6.25 -15.83 -15.69
CA THR A 118 7.30 -15.09 -16.40
C THR A 118 7.56 -15.78 -17.72
N ARG A 119 6.78 -15.48 -18.74
CA ARG A 119 7.19 -15.74 -20.12
C ARG A 119 7.92 -14.49 -20.62
N PRO A 120 9.21 -14.57 -20.92
CA PRO A 120 9.85 -13.51 -21.69
C PRO A 120 9.16 -13.43 -23.05
N TYR A 121 8.73 -12.25 -23.44
CA TYR A 121 8.29 -11.96 -24.79
C TYR A 121 9.47 -12.01 -25.74
#